data_38abbba8cbaa1cfc9cae080b631f45c4
#
_entry.id   38abbba8cbaa1cfc9cae080b631f45c4
#
_cell.length_a   1.000
_cell.length_b   1.000
_cell.length_c   1.000
_cell.angle_alpha   90.00
_cell.angle_beta   90.00
_cell.angle_gamma   90.00
#
_symmetry.space_group_name_H-M   'P 1'
#
loop_
_entity.id
_entity.type
_entity.pdbx_description
1 polymer ?
#
loop_
_entity_poly.entity_id
_entity_poly.type
_entity_poly.pdbx_seq_one_letter_code
_entity_poly.pdbx_strand_id
1 'polypeptide(L)'
;MVVKPVKLKNLTFDGRHIYVQSMLNTRADDIAGSVAQAVALEKAGCGIKRCSIPNESALELIQAIKASVSVPLVADIHFDYRLALAAAERGIDKIRINPGNIGSVDRVKAVADCCRKRGIPIRIGVNSGSLEKDILAKYGSPTPEALCESAMGHIKLLERFDFDDIVVSIKSSDVQRNIAAYRLMREMCPYPLHLGVTEAGTYNMGLIKSAIGIGSLLCDGIGETIRVSLTDDPVKEVKAGIDILKAIGKRGGVRLVSCPTCGRTKIDLIGLAKRVEETLADVDKDITVAVMGCIVNGPGEAKEADIGLAGGDGCAVIFKKDKIIGKYSEEEAFTALLAEIEKL
;
A
#
# COMPACT_ATOMS: atom_id res chain seq x y z
N MET A 1 6.73 -20.29 0.75
CA MET A 1 6.46 -20.77 -0.64
C MET A 1 6.96 -19.71 -1.61
N VAL A 2 7.54 -20.11 -2.77
CA VAL A 2 7.98 -19.16 -3.81
C VAL A 2 6.76 -18.58 -4.50
N VAL A 3 6.76 -17.25 -4.72
CA VAL A 3 5.64 -16.56 -5.37
C VAL A 3 5.63 -16.86 -6.87
N LYS A 4 4.48 -17.27 -7.40
CA LYS A 4 4.25 -17.38 -8.84
C LYS A 4 4.10 -15.98 -9.42
N PRO A 5 4.97 -15.52 -10.33
CA PRO A 5 4.91 -14.16 -10.84
C PRO A 5 3.63 -13.91 -11.63
N VAL A 6 3.00 -12.76 -11.41
CA VAL A 6 1.88 -12.25 -12.21
C VAL A 6 2.25 -10.90 -12.80
N LYS A 7 2.06 -10.75 -14.11
CA LYS A 7 2.35 -9.50 -14.83
C LYS A 7 1.13 -8.59 -14.86
N LEU A 8 1.37 -7.28 -14.71
CA LEU A 8 0.37 -6.24 -14.84
C LEU A 8 1.00 -5.04 -15.56
N LYS A 9 0.80 -4.92 -16.87
CA LYS A 9 1.55 -3.97 -17.72
C LYS A 9 3.06 -4.13 -17.54
N ASN A 10 3.73 -3.04 -17.12
CA ASN A 10 5.15 -2.98 -16.80
C ASN A 10 5.51 -3.44 -15.38
N LEU A 11 4.52 -3.83 -14.58
CA LEU A 11 4.71 -4.31 -13.22
C LEU A 11 4.74 -5.84 -13.19
N THR A 12 5.52 -6.40 -12.25
CA THR A 12 5.54 -7.84 -11.97
C THR A 12 5.40 -8.06 -10.47
N PHE A 13 4.43 -8.88 -10.09
CA PHE A 13 4.21 -9.28 -8.70
C PHE A 13 4.97 -10.58 -8.44
N ASP A 14 6.20 -10.49 -8.00
CA ASP A 14 7.15 -11.60 -7.86
C ASP A 14 7.80 -11.69 -6.47
N GLY A 15 7.32 -10.89 -5.51
CA GLY A 15 7.86 -10.80 -4.15
C GLY A 15 9.08 -9.88 -4.00
N ARG A 16 9.61 -9.30 -5.08
CA ARG A 16 10.76 -8.39 -5.01
C ARG A 16 10.35 -6.95 -4.78
N HIS A 17 9.26 -6.54 -5.42
CA HIS A 17 8.73 -5.18 -5.34
C HIS A 17 7.34 -5.18 -4.71
N ILE A 18 7.07 -4.17 -3.91
CA ILE A 18 5.76 -3.98 -3.27
C ILE A 18 5.14 -2.71 -3.84
N TYR A 19 3.94 -2.87 -4.43
CA TYR A 19 3.25 -1.75 -5.08
C TYR A 19 2.11 -1.23 -4.20
N VAL A 20 2.05 0.09 -4.03
CA VAL A 20 0.95 0.75 -3.35
C VAL A 20 -0.21 0.91 -4.33
N GLN A 21 -1.36 0.37 -3.96
CA GLN A 21 -2.62 0.56 -4.67
C GLN A 21 -3.54 1.47 -3.86
N SER A 22 -4.28 2.36 -4.53
CA SER A 22 -5.42 3.05 -3.94
C SER A 22 -6.67 2.87 -4.78
N MET A 23 -7.80 3.36 -4.28
CA MET A 23 -9.09 3.25 -4.94
C MET A 23 -9.75 4.62 -5.00
N LEU A 24 -10.27 4.97 -6.16
CA LEU A 24 -11.07 6.17 -6.31
C LEU A 24 -12.34 6.08 -5.43
N ASN A 25 -12.67 7.17 -4.78
CA ASN A 25 -13.90 7.33 -4.00
C ASN A 25 -14.88 8.33 -4.61
N THR A 26 -14.58 8.86 -5.80
CA THR A 26 -15.51 9.64 -6.60
C THR A 26 -16.68 8.80 -7.07
N ARG A 27 -17.80 9.43 -7.34
CA ARG A 27 -18.96 8.76 -7.92
C ARG A 27 -18.62 8.25 -9.32
N ALA A 28 -19.18 7.10 -9.70
CA ALA A 28 -18.89 6.47 -10.99
C ALA A 28 -19.44 7.26 -12.21
N ASP A 29 -20.39 8.16 -11.99
CA ASP A 29 -20.95 9.10 -12.99
C ASP A 29 -20.17 10.43 -13.08
N ASP A 30 -19.26 10.70 -12.14
CA ASP A 30 -18.36 11.87 -12.16
C ASP A 30 -17.03 11.51 -12.83
N ILE A 31 -17.04 11.51 -14.16
CA ILE A 31 -15.84 11.17 -14.96
C ILE A 31 -14.73 12.19 -14.74
N ALA A 32 -15.05 13.49 -14.74
CA ALA A 32 -14.05 14.54 -14.60
C ALA A 32 -13.37 14.50 -13.21
N GLY A 33 -14.16 14.37 -12.14
CA GLY A 33 -13.64 14.22 -10.78
C GLY A 33 -12.83 12.93 -10.61
N SER A 34 -13.26 11.83 -11.23
CA SER A 34 -12.53 10.55 -11.20
C SER A 34 -11.16 10.65 -11.90
N VAL A 35 -11.08 11.33 -13.04
CA VAL A 35 -9.82 11.60 -13.74
C VAL A 35 -8.90 12.47 -12.90
N ALA A 36 -9.42 13.58 -12.35
CA ALA A 36 -8.65 14.49 -11.50
C ALA A 36 -8.08 13.75 -10.27
N GLN A 37 -8.90 12.92 -9.61
CA GLN A 37 -8.46 12.12 -8.47
C GLN A 37 -7.43 11.06 -8.89
N ALA A 38 -7.61 10.40 -10.04
CA ALA A 38 -6.64 9.44 -10.56
C ALA A 38 -5.27 10.09 -10.81
N VAL A 39 -5.24 11.30 -11.35
CA VAL A 39 -4.00 12.08 -11.55
C VAL A 39 -3.36 12.46 -10.20
N ALA A 40 -4.17 12.90 -9.23
CA ALA A 40 -3.68 13.23 -7.89
C ALA A 40 -3.05 12.02 -7.19
N LEU A 41 -3.68 10.85 -7.30
CA LEU A 41 -3.15 9.59 -6.76
C LEU A 41 -1.82 9.21 -7.42
N GLU A 42 -1.68 9.38 -8.73
CA GLU A 42 -0.41 9.12 -9.42
C GLU A 42 0.70 10.03 -8.95
N LYS A 43 0.42 11.33 -8.84
CA LYS A 43 1.38 12.31 -8.31
C LYS A 43 1.81 11.99 -6.87
N ALA A 44 0.91 11.40 -6.06
CA ALA A 44 1.23 10.95 -4.71
C ALA A 44 2.06 9.65 -4.66
N GLY A 45 2.38 9.05 -5.82
CA GLY A 45 3.18 7.81 -5.89
C GLY A 45 2.38 6.51 -5.87
N CYS A 46 1.08 6.57 -6.17
CA CYS A 46 0.24 5.37 -6.31
C CYS A 46 0.67 4.56 -7.55
N GLY A 47 1.09 3.32 -7.33
CA GLY A 47 1.54 2.43 -8.42
C GLY A 47 0.42 1.70 -9.15
N ILE A 48 -0.77 1.58 -8.55
CA ILE A 48 -1.93 0.88 -9.13
C ILE A 48 -3.21 1.58 -8.67
N LYS A 49 -4.09 1.92 -9.60
CA LYS A 49 -5.39 2.54 -9.28
C LYS A 49 -6.52 1.53 -9.42
N ARG A 50 -7.59 1.70 -8.64
CA ARG A 50 -8.82 0.90 -8.74
C ARG A 50 -10.03 1.83 -8.80
N CYS A 51 -10.95 1.57 -9.70
CA CYS A 51 -12.25 2.21 -9.75
C CYS A 51 -13.37 1.17 -9.65
N SER A 52 -14.49 1.55 -9.07
CA SER A 52 -15.70 0.73 -9.06
C SER A 52 -16.42 0.84 -10.40
N ILE A 53 -16.92 -0.28 -10.93
CA ILE A 53 -17.73 -0.35 -12.13
C ILE A 53 -19.09 -0.96 -11.76
N PRO A 54 -20.01 -0.15 -11.21
CA PRO A 54 -21.29 -0.65 -10.72
C PRO A 54 -22.33 -0.89 -11.84
N ASN A 55 -22.16 -0.25 -13.01
CA ASN A 55 -23.07 -0.30 -14.14
C ASN A 55 -22.36 -0.01 -15.47
N GLU A 56 -23.09 -0.07 -16.59
CA GLU A 56 -22.51 0.12 -17.93
C GLU A 56 -21.99 1.54 -18.18
N SER A 57 -22.62 2.57 -17.63
CA SER A 57 -22.14 3.96 -17.80
C SER A 57 -20.78 4.18 -17.15
N ALA A 58 -20.48 3.49 -16.05
CA ALA A 58 -19.16 3.56 -15.38
C ALA A 58 -18.01 2.99 -16.22
N LEU A 59 -18.29 2.23 -17.26
CA LEU A 59 -17.27 1.70 -18.16
C LEU A 59 -16.52 2.81 -18.93
N GLU A 60 -17.10 3.99 -19.09
CA GLU A 60 -16.45 5.16 -19.70
C GLU A 60 -15.26 5.65 -18.86
N LEU A 61 -15.27 5.43 -17.54
CA LEU A 61 -14.15 5.74 -16.65
C LEU A 61 -12.84 5.08 -17.10
N ILE A 62 -12.93 3.87 -17.69
CA ILE A 62 -11.73 3.11 -18.08
C ILE A 62 -10.93 3.89 -19.11
N GLN A 63 -11.57 4.36 -20.18
CA GLN A 63 -10.91 5.11 -21.24
C GLN A 63 -10.44 6.48 -20.76
N ALA A 64 -11.31 7.22 -20.03
CA ALA A 64 -11.00 8.54 -19.52
C ALA A 64 -9.79 8.54 -18.57
N ILE A 65 -9.76 7.61 -17.63
CA ILE A 65 -8.65 7.50 -16.67
C ILE A 65 -7.38 7.06 -17.39
N LYS A 66 -7.45 6.02 -18.24
CA LYS A 66 -6.26 5.49 -18.95
C LYS A 66 -5.64 6.49 -19.92
N ALA A 67 -6.41 7.42 -20.45
CA ALA A 67 -5.89 8.51 -21.28
C ALA A 67 -5.08 9.56 -20.46
N SER A 68 -5.29 9.61 -19.14
CA SER A 68 -4.75 10.66 -18.26
C SER A 68 -3.66 10.19 -17.32
N VAL A 69 -3.47 8.86 -17.15
CA VAL A 69 -2.51 8.27 -16.23
C VAL A 69 -1.72 7.12 -16.87
N SER A 70 -0.49 6.91 -16.40
CA SER A 70 0.41 5.89 -16.93
C SER A 70 0.30 4.55 -16.19
N VAL A 71 -0.04 4.56 -14.90
CA VAL A 71 -0.09 3.37 -14.04
C VAL A 71 -1.32 2.50 -14.33
N PRO A 72 -1.24 1.19 -14.03
CA PRO A 72 -2.34 0.26 -14.27
C PRO A 72 -3.63 0.63 -13.55
N LEU A 73 -4.76 0.35 -14.22
CA LEU A 73 -6.10 0.52 -13.69
C LEU A 73 -6.78 -0.84 -13.43
N VAL A 74 -7.44 -0.96 -12.29
CA VAL A 74 -8.19 -2.15 -11.87
C VAL A 74 -9.69 -1.85 -11.84
N ALA A 75 -10.50 -2.65 -12.53
CA ALA A 75 -11.95 -2.60 -12.40
C ALA A 75 -12.40 -3.46 -11.20
N ASP A 76 -13.18 -2.86 -10.32
CA ASP A 76 -13.82 -3.54 -9.20
C ASP A 76 -15.25 -3.93 -9.57
N ILE A 77 -15.47 -5.21 -9.82
CA ILE A 77 -16.75 -5.77 -10.26
C ILE A 77 -17.35 -6.57 -9.10
N HIS A 78 -18.58 -6.24 -8.70
CA HIS A 78 -19.19 -6.85 -7.53
C HIS A 78 -20.11 -8.04 -7.87
N PHE A 79 -21.04 -7.89 -8.83
CA PHE A 79 -22.10 -8.88 -9.07
C PHE A 79 -22.28 -9.24 -10.53
N ASP A 80 -22.24 -8.28 -11.44
CA ASP A 80 -22.56 -8.51 -12.85
C ASP A 80 -21.29 -8.89 -13.65
N TYR A 81 -21.18 -10.17 -14.02
CA TYR A 81 -20.09 -10.67 -14.84
C TYR A 81 -19.99 -9.99 -16.21
N ARG A 82 -21.09 -9.48 -16.76
CA ARG A 82 -21.12 -8.78 -18.08
C ARG A 82 -20.30 -7.50 -18.02
N LEU A 83 -20.28 -6.82 -16.87
CA LEU A 83 -19.43 -5.66 -16.66
C LEU A 83 -17.93 -6.04 -16.63
N ALA A 84 -17.59 -7.22 -16.14
CA ALA A 84 -16.22 -7.72 -16.21
C ALA A 84 -15.79 -7.97 -17.66
N LEU A 85 -16.66 -8.58 -18.47
CA LEU A 85 -16.41 -8.80 -19.90
C LEU A 85 -16.25 -7.47 -20.64
N ALA A 86 -17.18 -6.55 -20.44
CA ALA A 86 -17.15 -5.21 -21.06
C ALA A 86 -15.94 -4.38 -20.62
N ALA A 87 -15.51 -4.47 -19.36
CA ALA A 87 -14.29 -3.83 -18.86
C ALA A 87 -13.03 -4.41 -19.54
N ALA A 88 -12.98 -5.75 -19.70
CA ALA A 88 -11.92 -6.42 -20.42
C ALA A 88 -11.84 -5.98 -21.89
N GLU A 89 -12.96 -5.83 -22.56
CA GLU A 89 -13.05 -5.33 -23.94
C GLU A 89 -12.59 -3.88 -24.09
N ARG A 90 -12.83 -3.05 -23.07
CA ARG A 90 -12.32 -1.67 -23.01
C ARG A 90 -10.85 -1.58 -22.56
N GLY A 91 -10.15 -2.70 -22.44
CA GLY A 91 -8.71 -2.73 -22.18
C GLY A 91 -8.34 -2.36 -20.74
N ILE A 92 -9.15 -2.76 -19.77
CA ILE A 92 -8.75 -2.69 -18.35
C ILE A 92 -7.49 -3.53 -18.09
N ASP A 93 -6.66 -3.12 -17.15
CA ASP A 93 -5.40 -3.81 -16.92
C ASP A 93 -5.52 -4.98 -15.93
N LYS A 94 -6.46 -4.93 -14.99
CA LYS A 94 -6.78 -6.01 -14.04
C LYS A 94 -8.25 -5.93 -13.61
N ILE A 95 -8.83 -7.09 -13.32
CA ILE A 95 -10.20 -7.17 -12.78
C ILE A 95 -10.15 -7.70 -11.34
N ARG A 96 -10.92 -7.07 -10.46
CA ARG A 96 -11.18 -7.61 -9.12
C ARG A 96 -12.61 -8.12 -9.06
N ILE A 97 -12.75 -9.37 -8.67
CA ILE A 97 -14.03 -10.01 -8.39
C ILE A 97 -14.00 -10.75 -7.05
N ASN A 98 -15.19 -11.02 -6.53
CA ASN A 98 -15.41 -12.14 -5.62
C ASN A 98 -16.20 -13.18 -6.41
N PRO A 99 -15.61 -14.32 -6.81
CA PRO A 99 -16.30 -15.32 -7.63
C PRO A 99 -17.61 -15.82 -7.02
N GLY A 100 -17.72 -15.86 -5.69
CA GLY A 100 -18.97 -16.19 -4.99
C GLY A 100 -20.12 -15.22 -5.26
N ASN A 101 -19.82 -13.95 -5.60
CA ASN A 101 -20.83 -12.94 -5.90
C ASN A 101 -21.16 -12.85 -7.40
N ILE A 102 -20.29 -13.35 -8.28
CA ILE A 102 -20.49 -13.30 -9.75
C ILE A 102 -21.61 -14.25 -10.20
N GLY A 103 -21.88 -15.28 -9.42
CA GLY A 103 -22.99 -16.23 -9.63
C GLY A 103 -22.52 -17.61 -10.10
N SER A 104 -23.11 -18.14 -11.20
CA SER A 104 -22.86 -19.52 -11.61
C SER A 104 -21.43 -19.75 -12.10
N VAL A 105 -21.01 -21.02 -12.05
CA VAL A 105 -19.71 -21.49 -12.52
C VAL A 105 -19.45 -21.08 -13.98
N ASP A 106 -20.48 -21.11 -14.85
CA ASP A 106 -20.36 -20.70 -16.26
C ASP A 106 -20.04 -19.20 -16.41
N ARG A 107 -20.58 -18.35 -15.54
CA ARG A 107 -20.27 -16.90 -15.54
C ARG A 107 -18.84 -16.65 -15.15
N VAL A 108 -18.33 -17.34 -14.12
CA VAL A 108 -16.92 -17.28 -13.72
C VAL A 108 -16.03 -17.77 -14.84
N LYS A 109 -16.42 -18.86 -15.52
CA LYS A 109 -15.70 -19.38 -16.70
C LYS A 109 -15.63 -18.35 -17.82
N ALA A 110 -16.75 -17.69 -18.14
CA ALA A 110 -16.77 -16.65 -19.18
C ALA A 110 -15.80 -15.49 -18.88
N VAL A 111 -15.73 -15.06 -17.62
CA VAL A 111 -14.78 -14.02 -17.18
C VAL A 111 -13.33 -14.53 -17.29
N ALA A 112 -13.04 -15.74 -16.82
CA ALA A 112 -11.71 -16.34 -16.88
C ALA A 112 -11.24 -16.48 -18.35
N ASP A 113 -12.09 -17.01 -19.24
CA ASP A 113 -11.79 -17.16 -20.66
C ASP A 113 -11.53 -15.82 -21.37
N CYS A 114 -12.32 -14.80 -21.03
CA CYS A 114 -12.16 -13.44 -21.56
C CYS A 114 -10.84 -12.82 -21.10
N CYS A 115 -10.54 -12.93 -19.80
CA CYS A 115 -9.30 -12.41 -19.21
C CYS A 115 -8.07 -13.14 -19.74
N ARG A 116 -8.09 -14.46 -19.85
CA ARG A 116 -7.00 -15.27 -20.41
C ARG A 116 -6.65 -14.86 -21.84
N LYS A 117 -7.66 -14.71 -22.71
CA LYS A 117 -7.45 -14.29 -24.11
C LYS A 117 -6.78 -12.92 -24.23
N ARG A 118 -6.91 -12.06 -23.23
CA ARG A 118 -6.39 -10.68 -23.21
C ARG A 118 -5.17 -10.50 -22.30
N GLY A 119 -4.73 -11.53 -21.60
CA GLY A 119 -3.64 -11.43 -20.62
C GLY A 119 -3.98 -10.51 -19.43
N ILE A 120 -5.24 -10.49 -18.99
CA ILE A 120 -5.72 -9.65 -17.89
C ILE A 120 -5.75 -10.49 -16.62
N PRO A 121 -4.94 -10.18 -15.59
CA PRO A 121 -4.97 -10.90 -14.32
C PRO A 121 -6.26 -10.62 -13.54
N ILE A 122 -6.69 -11.64 -12.79
CA ILE A 122 -7.86 -11.56 -11.91
C ILE A 122 -7.40 -11.50 -10.46
N ARG A 123 -7.93 -10.53 -9.69
CA ARG A 123 -7.81 -10.56 -8.24
C ARG A 123 -9.06 -11.12 -7.59
N ILE A 124 -8.89 -12.22 -6.88
CA ILE A 124 -9.86 -12.77 -5.95
C ILE A 124 -9.88 -11.89 -4.68
N GLY A 125 -11.03 -11.38 -4.30
CA GLY A 125 -11.18 -10.53 -3.13
C GLY A 125 -12.17 -11.10 -2.12
N VAL A 126 -11.68 -11.79 -1.10
CA VAL A 126 -12.47 -12.28 0.03
C VAL A 126 -12.39 -11.27 1.18
N ASN A 127 -13.51 -10.99 1.82
CA ASN A 127 -13.57 -10.15 3.02
C ASN A 127 -14.37 -10.89 4.11
N SER A 128 -14.02 -10.65 5.36
CA SER A 128 -14.69 -11.29 6.52
C SER A 128 -16.20 -11.02 6.58
N GLY A 129 -16.66 -9.89 6.03
CA GLY A 129 -18.09 -9.53 5.99
C GLY A 129 -18.88 -10.13 4.82
N SER A 130 -18.22 -10.89 3.91
CA SER A 130 -18.86 -11.42 2.69
C SER A 130 -18.48 -12.88 2.40
N LEU A 131 -18.26 -13.67 3.45
CA LEU A 131 -18.06 -15.12 3.33
C LEU A 131 -19.33 -15.83 2.91
N GLU A 132 -19.18 -16.93 2.21
CA GLU A 132 -20.25 -17.82 1.80
C GLU A 132 -20.96 -18.43 3.04
N LYS A 133 -22.28 -18.62 2.91
CA LYS A 133 -23.13 -19.10 4.02
C LYS A 133 -22.75 -20.49 4.52
N ASP A 134 -22.33 -21.36 3.63
CA ASP A 134 -21.88 -22.73 3.94
C ASP A 134 -20.56 -22.72 4.72
N ILE A 135 -19.63 -21.87 4.33
CA ILE A 135 -18.37 -21.68 5.07
C ILE A 135 -18.64 -21.09 6.45
N LEU A 136 -19.50 -20.07 6.54
CA LEU A 136 -19.89 -19.51 7.84
C LEU A 136 -20.60 -20.53 8.72
N ALA A 137 -21.46 -21.39 8.16
CA ALA A 137 -22.11 -22.47 8.89
C ALA A 137 -21.10 -23.52 9.42
N LYS A 138 -20.05 -23.80 8.64
CA LYS A 138 -19.00 -24.75 9.03
C LYS A 138 -18.11 -24.23 10.15
N TYR A 139 -17.72 -22.96 10.11
CA TYR A 139 -16.75 -22.37 11.05
C TYR A 139 -17.38 -21.53 12.17
N GLY A 140 -18.67 -21.23 12.08
CA GLY A 140 -19.41 -20.41 13.05
C GLY A 140 -19.09 -18.91 13.00
N SER A 141 -17.93 -18.54 12.46
CA SER A 141 -17.48 -17.14 12.34
C SER A 141 -16.42 -17.02 11.23
N PRO A 142 -16.08 -15.80 10.78
CA PRO A 142 -15.03 -15.61 9.77
C PRO A 142 -13.63 -15.79 10.37
N THR A 143 -13.29 -17.04 10.74
CA THR A 143 -11.95 -17.40 11.23
C THR A 143 -10.89 -17.27 10.11
N PRO A 144 -9.57 -17.25 10.43
CA PRO A 144 -8.51 -17.31 9.43
C PRO A 144 -8.68 -18.49 8.45
N GLU A 145 -9.03 -19.66 8.95
CA GLU A 145 -9.24 -20.89 8.16
C GLU A 145 -10.44 -20.73 7.22
N ALA A 146 -11.55 -20.13 7.71
CA ALA A 146 -12.74 -19.87 6.90
C ALA A 146 -12.42 -18.94 5.72
N LEU A 147 -11.66 -17.87 5.97
CA LEU A 147 -11.21 -16.93 4.94
C LEU A 147 -10.31 -17.61 3.91
N CYS A 148 -9.39 -18.45 4.36
CA CYS A 148 -8.48 -19.20 3.48
C CYS A 148 -9.24 -20.26 2.68
N GLU A 149 -10.18 -21.00 3.28
CA GLU A 149 -11.00 -21.99 2.55
C GLU A 149 -11.81 -21.34 1.45
N SER A 150 -12.46 -20.20 1.71
CA SER A 150 -13.16 -19.42 0.70
C SER A 150 -12.23 -19.02 -0.46
N ALA A 151 -11.08 -18.43 -0.14
CA ALA A 151 -10.11 -18.02 -1.16
C ALA A 151 -9.59 -19.20 -1.98
N MET A 152 -9.28 -20.34 -1.34
CA MET A 152 -8.82 -21.55 -2.02
C MET A 152 -9.90 -22.16 -2.92
N GLY A 153 -11.17 -22.12 -2.49
CA GLY A 153 -12.30 -22.54 -3.33
C GLY A 153 -12.36 -21.74 -4.63
N HIS A 154 -12.20 -20.43 -4.54
CA HIS A 154 -12.19 -19.54 -5.70
C HIS A 154 -10.94 -19.70 -6.58
N ILE A 155 -9.78 -19.92 -5.99
CA ILE A 155 -8.54 -20.23 -6.73
C ILE A 155 -8.74 -21.51 -7.56
N LYS A 156 -9.16 -22.61 -6.92
CA LYS A 156 -9.39 -23.89 -7.58
C LYS A 156 -10.44 -23.78 -8.69
N LEU A 157 -11.45 -22.92 -8.52
CA LEU A 157 -12.46 -22.69 -9.55
C LEU A 157 -11.85 -22.04 -10.79
N LEU A 158 -10.95 -21.04 -10.65
CA LEU A 158 -10.26 -20.43 -11.77
C LEU A 158 -9.26 -21.40 -12.43
N GLU A 159 -8.50 -22.16 -11.63
CA GLU A 159 -7.56 -23.18 -12.10
C GLU A 159 -8.24 -24.27 -12.94
N ARG A 160 -9.47 -24.67 -12.59
CA ARG A 160 -10.28 -25.60 -13.39
C ARG A 160 -10.58 -25.10 -14.80
N PHE A 161 -10.44 -23.79 -15.05
CA PHE A 161 -10.61 -23.14 -16.35
C PHE A 161 -9.26 -22.76 -16.98
N ASP A 162 -8.17 -23.39 -16.54
CA ASP A 162 -6.80 -23.11 -16.99
C ASP A 162 -6.45 -21.63 -16.85
N PHE A 163 -6.91 -20.98 -15.75
CA PHE A 163 -6.63 -19.60 -15.45
C PHE A 163 -5.78 -19.51 -14.18
N ASP A 164 -4.57 -18.95 -14.30
CA ASP A 164 -3.58 -18.91 -13.23
C ASP A 164 -2.85 -17.55 -13.06
N ASP A 165 -3.27 -16.52 -13.81
CA ASP A 165 -2.87 -15.13 -13.57
C ASP A 165 -3.69 -14.53 -12.42
N ILE A 166 -3.53 -15.11 -11.23
CA ILE A 166 -4.34 -14.84 -10.04
C ILE A 166 -3.57 -14.00 -9.04
N VAL A 167 -4.24 -13.03 -8.45
CA VAL A 167 -3.83 -12.31 -7.24
C VAL A 167 -4.88 -12.55 -6.16
N VAL A 168 -4.48 -12.71 -4.91
CA VAL A 168 -5.41 -13.03 -3.82
C VAL A 168 -5.42 -11.94 -2.76
N SER A 169 -6.60 -11.56 -2.30
CA SER A 169 -6.75 -10.72 -1.11
C SER A 169 -7.80 -11.33 -0.17
N ILE A 170 -7.43 -11.44 1.11
CA ILE A 170 -8.27 -11.93 2.19
C ILE A 170 -8.22 -10.91 3.33
N LYS A 171 -9.27 -10.12 3.50
CA LYS A 171 -9.24 -8.97 4.40
C LYS A 171 -10.21 -9.12 5.56
N SER A 172 -9.76 -8.68 6.73
CA SER A 172 -10.57 -8.55 7.93
C SER A 172 -10.39 -7.14 8.52
N SER A 173 -11.39 -6.66 9.25
CA SER A 173 -11.32 -5.45 10.09
C SER A 173 -10.62 -5.72 11.42
N ASP A 174 -10.59 -6.99 11.85
CA ASP A 174 -9.79 -7.48 12.96
C ASP A 174 -8.36 -7.73 12.51
N VAL A 175 -7.39 -7.01 13.12
CA VAL A 175 -5.99 -7.02 12.70
C VAL A 175 -5.31 -8.36 12.96
N GLN A 176 -5.60 -9.00 14.10
CA GLN A 176 -5.00 -10.29 14.45
C GLN A 176 -5.48 -11.38 13.49
N ARG A 177 -6.79 -11.43 13.24
CA ARG A 177 -7.39 -12.34 12.25
C ARG A 177 -6.82 -12.10 10.86
N ASN A 178 -6.68 -10.83 10.46
CA ASN A 178 -6.10 -10.44 9.18
C ASN A 178 -4.68 -11.00 9.01
N ILE A 179 -3.82 -10.80 10.01
CA ILE A 179 -2.44 -11.30 10.01
C ILE A 179 -2.41 -12.83 9.95
N ALA A 180 -3.18 -13.50 10.81
CA ALA A 180 -3.23 -14.96 10.85
C ALA A 180 -3.71 -15.55 9.51
N ALA A 181 -4.76 -14.96 8.90
CA ALA A 181 -5.28 -15.40 7.62
C ALA A 181 -4.25 -15.29 6.49
N TYR A 182 -3.54 -14.16 6.38
CA TYR A 182 -2.52 -14.00 5.33
C TYR A 182 -1.30 -14.90 5.53
N ARG A 183 -0.86 -15.14 6.78
CA ARG A 183 0.21 -16.10 7.08
C ARG A 183 -0.18 -17.50 6.62
N LEU A 184 -1.38 -17.95 7.01
CA LEU A 184 -1.92 -19.24 6.59
C LEU A 184 -2.04 -19.32 5.05
N MET A 185 -2.58 -18.29 4.42
CA MET A 185 -2.75 -18.25 2.97
C MET A 185 -1.42 -18.37 2.20
N ARG A 186 -0.34 -17.75 2.69
CA ARG A 186 0.99 -17.87 2.08
C ARG A 186 1.53 -19.29 2.12
N GLU A 187 1.13 -20.09 3.09
CA GLU A 187 1.48 -21.51 3.15
C GLU A 187 0.65 -22.37 2.19
N MET A 188 -0.55 -21.91 1.84
CA MET A 188 -1.53 -22.66 1.04
C MET A 188 -1.44 -22.39 -0.47
N CYS A 189 -0.98 -21.21 -0.91
CA CYS A 189 -0.94 -20.88 -2.34
C CYS A 189 0.30 -20.07 -2.74
N PRO A 190 0.78 -20.25 -3.99
CA PRO A 190 1.93 -19.51 -4.53
C PRO A 190 1.56 -18.14 -5.12
N TYR A 191 0.29 -17.78 -5.19
CA TYR A 191 -0.14 -16.56 -5.87
C TYR A 191 0.22 -15.30 -5.09
N PRO A 192 0.48 -14.17 -5.80
CA PRO A 192 0.73 -12.89 -5.17
C PRO A 192 -0.43 -12.47 -4.25
N LEU A 193 -0.08 -11.90 -3.08
CA LEU A 193 -1.05 -11.46 -2.08
C LEU A 193 -1.17 -9.93 -2.08
N HIS A 194 -2.42 -9.47 -2.10
CA HIS A 194 -2.76 -8.05 -1.97
C HIS A 194 -3.20 -7.78 -0.54
N LEU A 195 -2.32 -7.15 0.24
CA LEU A 195 -2.54 -6.89 1.66
C LEU A 195 -3.42 -5.65 1.90
N GLY A 196 -4.08 -5.65 3.03
CA GLY A 196 -4.82 -4.51 3.55
C GLY A 196 -5.69 -4.91 4.72
N VAL A 197 -6.07 -3.93 5.53
CA VAL A 197 -7.11 -4.08 6.56
C VAL A 197 -8.37 -3.42 6.00
N THR A 198 -9.51 -4.11 6.04
CA THR A 198 -10.80 -3.52 5.62
C THR A 198 -11.43 -2.78 6.80
N GLU A 199 -12.21 -1.73 6.51
CA GLU A 199 -12.94 -0.98 7.55
C GLU A 199 -12.01 -0.53 8.70
N ALA A 200 -10.82 -0.04 8.35
CA ALA A 200 -9.80 0.28 9.34
C ALA A 200 -10.19 1.49 10.21
N GLY A 201 -11.05 2.38 9.69
CA GLY A 201 -11.58 3.56 10.40
C GLY A 201 -11.03 4.87 9.87
N THR A 202 -11.18 5.93 10.67
CA THR A 202 -10.64 7.27 10.38
C THR A 202 -9.11 7.28 10.43
N TYR A 203 -8.49 8.38 9.98
CA TYR A 203 -7.06 8.46 9.71
C TYR A 203 -6.17 7.87 10.81
N ASN A 204 -6.28 8.35 12.06
CA ASN A 204 -5.36 7.93 13.12
C ASN A 204 -5.43 6.43 13.44
N MET A 205 -6.62 5.92 13.75
CA MET A 205 -6.78 4.50 14.08
C MET A 205 -6.61 3.61 12.84
N GLY A 206 -7.08 4.07 11.69
CA GLY A 206 -6.91 3.37 10.42
C GLY A 206 -5.46 3.22 9.99
N LEU A 207 -4.63 4.25 10.23
CA LEU A 207 -3.19 4.21 10.01
C LEU A 207 -2.52 3.19 10.94
N ILE A 208 -2.84 3.22 12.24
CA ILE A 208 -2.27 2.28 13.22
C ILE A 208 -2.63 0.83 12.85
N LYS A 209 -3.92 0.55 12.59
CA LYS A 209 -4.36 -0.80 12.17
C LYS A 209 -3.68 -1.26 10.88
N SER A 210 -3.53 -0.36 9.91
CA SER A 210 -2.89 -0.68 8.64
C SER A 210 -1.39 -0.89 8.80
N ALA A 211 -0.71 -0.06 9.60
CA ALA A 211 0.71 -0.22 9.88
C ALA A 211 0.99 -1.57 10.55
N ILE A 212 0.18 -1.98 11.52
CA ILE A 212 0.30 -3.28 12.18
C ILE A 212 -0.07 -4.41 11.20
N GLY A 213 -1.27 -4.36 10.58
CA GLY A 213 -1.81 -5.46 9.79
C GLY A 213 -1.10 -5.67 8.45
N ILE A 214 -0.54 -4.62 7.85
CA ILE A 214 0.26 -4.70 6.62
C ILE A 214 1.74 -4.86 6.96
N GLY A 215 2.27 -4.01 7.87
CA GLY A 215 3.69 -3.98 8.21
C GLY A 215 4.20 -5.30 8.76
N SER A 216 3.45 -5.96 9.67
CA SER A 216 3.82 -7.29 10.19
C SER A 216 4.00 -8.32 9.08
N LEU A 217 3.07 -8.37 8.14
CA LEU A 217 3.12 -9.31 7.01
C LEU A 217 4.28 -9.02 6.06
N LEU A 218 4.55 -7.74 5.79
CA LEU A 218 5.68 -7.34 4.96
C LEU A 218 7.03 -7.65 5.62
N CYS A 219 7.13 -7.58 6.96
CA CYS A 219 8.32 -8.01 7.71
C CYS A 219 8.52 -9.53 7.62
N ASP A 220 7.43 -10.30 7.50
CA ASP A 220 7.50 -11.75 7.24
C ASP A 220 7.79 -12.09 5.75
N GLY A 221 7.98 -11.09 4.90
CA GLY A 221 8.17 -11.28 3.45
C GLY A 221 6.89 -11.66 2.71
N ILE A 222 5.72 -11.35 3.25
CA ILE A 222 4.40 -11.67 2.69
C ILE A 222 3.79 -10.40 2.08
N GLY A 223 3.42 -10.44 0.81
CA GLY A 223 2.67 -9.40 0.12
C GLY A 223 3.43 -8.72 -1.01
N GLU A 224 2.78 -8.59 -2.15
CA GLU A 224 3.30 -8.00 -3.39
C GLU A 224 2.61 -6.67 -3.74
N THR A 225 1.40 -6.47 -3.22
CA THR A 225 0.69 -5.19 -3.34
C THR A 225 -0.02 -4.87 -2.03
N ILE A 226 -0.14 -3.59 -1.70
CA ILE A 226 -0.80 -3.13 -0.48
C ILE A 226 -1.86 -2.06 -0.78
N ARG A 227 -2.90 -1.99 0.05
CA ARG A 227 -3.80 -0.86 0.12
C ARG A 227 -4.13 -0.53 1.56
N VAL A 228 -3.77 0.67 1.99
CA VAL A 228 -4.30 1.30 3.20
C VAL A 228 -5.73 1.74 2.89
N SER A 229 -6.68 1.52 3.79
CA SER A 229 -8.09 1.90 3.63
C SER A 229 -8.50 2.80 4.78
N LEU A 230 -8.79 4.06 4.47
CA LEU A 230 -9.14 5.09 5.44
C LEU A 230 -10.50 5.70 5.11
N THR A 231 -11.23 6.13 6.13
CA THR A 231 -12.35 7.05 5.95
C THR A 231 -11.80 8.47 5.85
N ASP A 232 -11.10 8.75 4.73
CA ASP A 232 -10.41 10.01 4.44
C ASP A 232 -10.12 10.13 2.93
N ASP A 233 -9.38 11.18 2.51
CA ASP A 233 -8.91 11.38 1.14
C ASP A 233 -7.99 10.21 0.72
N PRO A 234 -8.22 9.57 -0.44
CA PRO A 234 -7.39 8.49 -0.95
C PRO A 234 -5.91 8.85 -1.18
N VAL A 235 -5.57 10.11 -1.36
CA VAL A 235 -4.17 10.58 -1.41
C VAL A 235 -3.45 10.28 -0.09
N LYS A 236 -4.13 10.43 1.04
CA LYS A 236 -3.59 10.07 2.36
C LYS A 236 -3.38 8.56 2.51
N GLU A 237 -4.23 7.73 1.89
CA GLU A 237 -4.03 6.27 1.84
C GLU A 237 -2.72 5.90 1.15
N VAL A 238 -2.41 6.59 0.03
CA VAL A 238 -1.17 6.38 -0.73
C VAL A 238 0.05 6.77 0.10
N LYS A 239 0.03 7.97 0.70
CA LYS A 239 1.11 8.44 1.57
C LYS A 239 1.36 7.47 2.73
N ALA A 240 0.31 7.09 3.45
CA ALA A 240 0.39 6.12 4.54
C ALA A 240 0.97 4.76 4.08
N GLY A 241 0.60 4.28 2.89
CA GLY A 241 1.17 3.07 2.31
C GLY A 241 2.66 3.20 2.01
N ILE A 242 3.08 4.35 1.48
CA ILE A 242 4.50 4.66 1.23
C ILE A 242 5.27 4.74 2.55
N ASP A 243 4.72 5.40 3.56
CA ASP A 243 5.36 5.55 4.87
C ASP A 243 5.55 4.20 5.58
N ILE A 244 4.56 3.30 5.49
CA ILE A 244 4.71 1.92 5.98
C ILE A 244 5.88 1.23 5.28
N LEU A 245 6.02 1.37 3.96
CA LEU A 245 7.13 0.76 3.20
C LEU A 245 8.48 1.38 3.54
N LYS A 246 8.55 2.71 3.72
CA LYS A 246 9.76 3.40 4.17
C LYS A 246 10.16 2.96 5.59
N ALA A 247 9.19 2.87 6.51
CA ALA A 247 9.43 2.50 7.90
C ALA A 247 10.06 1.10 8.06
N ILE A 248 9.77 0.18 7.15
CA ILE A 248 10.34 -1.18 7.15
C ILE A 248 11.48 -1.38 6.14
N GLY A 249 11.99 -0.30 5.53
CA GLY A 249 13.11 -0.36 4.57
C GLY A 249 12.80 -1.06 3.25
N LYS A 250 11.51 -1.13 2.85
CA LYS A 250 11.08 -1.74 1.57
C LYS A 250 10.86 -0.71 0.45
N ARG A 251 11.03 0.57 0.76
CA ARG A 251 11.02 1.67 -0.20
C ARG A 251 12.08 2.67 0.19
N GLY A 252 12.85 3.15 -0.76
CA GLY A 252 13.80 4.25 -0.61
C GLY A 252 13.09 5.57 -0.28
N GLY A 253 13.88 6.58 0.03
CA GLY A 253 13.47 7.89 0.46
C GLY A 253 14.13 8.27 1.79
N VAL A 254 13.91 9.50 2.24
CA VAL A 254 14.47 9.96 3.50
C VAL A 254 13.79 9.27 4.69
N ARG A 255 14.60 8.68 5.55
CA ARG A 255 14.18 8.13 6.85
C ARG A 255 14.62 9.08 7.95
N LEU A 256 13.66 9.62 8.70
CA LEU A 256 13.95 10.48 9.85
C LEU A 256 14.11 9.63 11.11
N VAL A 257 15.19 9.89 11.85
CA VAL A 257 15.43 9.37 13.19
C VAL A 257 15.49 10.55 14.15
N SER A 258 14.66 10.57 15.16
CA SER A 258 14.65 11.63 16.18
C SER A 258 14.55 11.02 17.57
N CYS A 259 15.35 11.53 18.50
CA CYS A 259 15.23 11.10 19.89
C CYS A 259 13.95 11.63 20.55
N PRO A 260 13.40 10.92 21.55
CA PRO A 260 12.31 11.45 22.34
C PRO A 260 12.79 12.67 23.14
N THR A 261 11.92 13.65 23.39
CA THR A 261 12.25 14.78 24.26
C THR A 261 12.54 14.32 25.68
N CYS A 262 13.59 14.88 26.28
CA CYS A 262 13.97 14.60 27.67
C CYS A 262 14.56 15.85 28.33
N GLY A 263 14.90 15.79 29.62
CA GLY A 263 15.48 16.92 30.37
C GLY A 263 16.84 17.39 29.85
N ARG A 264 17.47 16.70 28.89
CA ARG A 264 18.74 17.09 28.26
C ARG A 264 18.55 17.85 26.95
N THR A 265 17.32 17.96 26.45
CA THR A 265 17.01 18.68 25.20
C THR A 265 17.34 20.16 25.34
N LYS A 266 18.11 20.70 24.38
CA LYS A 266 18.67 22.07 24.41
C LYS A 266 18.14 22.97 23.30
N ILE A 267 17.34 22.44 22.39
CA ILE A 267 16.78 23.12 21.19
C ILE A 267 15.28 22.83 21.08
N ASP A 268 14.57 23.57 20.25
CA ASP A 268 13.20 23.20 19.85
C ASP A 268 13.22 21.95 18.98
N LEU A 269 13.46 20.79 19.59
CA LEU A 269 13.53 19.49 18.92
C LEU A 269 12.24 19.13 18.19
N ILE A 270 11.08 19.41 18.80
CA ILE A 270 9.78 19.03 18.22
C ILE A 270 9.52 19.83 16.94
N GLY A 271 9.68 21.16 17.02
CA GLY A 271 9.48 22.02 15.85
C GLY A 271 10.48 21.72 14.74
N LEU A 272 11.75 21.51 15.09
CA LEU A 272 12.79 21.20 14.11
C LEU A 272 12.58 19.85 13.42
N ALA A 273 12.26 18.78 14.18
CA ALA A 273 12.01 17.46 13.62
C ALA A 273 10.82 17.47 12.64
N LYS A 274 9.72 18.14 13.00
CA LYS A 274 8.56 18.29 12.11
C LYS A 274 8.92 19.06 10.83
N ARG A 275 9.66 20.15 10.94
CA ARG A 275 10.11 20.93 9.75
C ARG A 275 11.00 20.10 8.84
N VAL A 276 11.91 19.30 9.41
CA VAL A 276 12.77 18.40 8.63
C VAL A 276 11.93 17.32 7.95
N GLU A 277 11.01 16.68 8.66
CA GLU A 277 10.10 15.66 8.12
C GLU A 277 9.26 16.19 6.94
N GLU A 278 8.62 17.35 7.13
CA GLU A 278 7.81 18.00 6.11
C GLU A 278 8.62 18.41 4.88
N THR A 279 9.81 18.97 5.09
CA THR A 279 10.67 19.45 3.98
C THR A 279 11.26 18.31 3.17
N LEU A 280 11.56 17.18 3.82
CA LEU A 280 12.19 16.03 3.19
C LEU A 280 11.18 14.95 2.74
N ALA A 281 9.87 15.15 2.93
CA ALA A 281 8.84 14.17 2.65
C ALA A 281 8.87 13.64 1.19
N ASP A 282 9.11 14.55 0.23
CA ASP A 282 9.10 14.26 -1.20
C ASP A 282 10.53 14.15 -1.80
N VAL A 283 11.58 14.16 -0.96
CA VAL A 283 12.97 14.00 -1.41
C VAL A 283 13.24 12.53 -1.74
N ASP A 284 13.61 12.27 -2.99
CA ASP A 284 13.93 10.92 -3.51
C ASP A 284 15.43 10.59 -3.33
N LYS A 285 15.88 10.60 -2.07
CA LYS A 285 17.23 10.17 -1.68
C LYS A 285 17.10 9.08 -0.63
N ASP A 286 17.73 7.94 -0.83
CA ASP A 286 17.71 6.82 0.14
C ASP A 286 18.75 7.07 1.25
N ILE A 287 18.41 7.96 2.18
CA ILE A 287 19.26 8.38 3.29
C ILE A 287 18.52 8.38 4.63
N THR A 288 19.28 8.22 5.69
CA THR A 288 18.78 8.38 7.06
C THR A 288 19.26 9.71 7.62
N VAL A 289 18.32 10.58 8.00
CA VAL A 289 18.57 11.90 8.60
C VAL A 289 18.23 11.83 10.08
N ALA A 290 19.14 12.27 10.95
CA ALA A 290 18.92 12.30 12.39
C ALA A 290 18.69 13.72 12.90
N VAL A 291 17.72 13.88 13.81
CA VAL A 291 17.50 15.14 14.55
C VAL A 291 17.49 14.84 16.04
N MET A 292 18.56 15.29 16.73
CA MET A 292 18.82 14.94 18.12
C MET A 292 18.79 16.16 19.02
N GLY A 293 18.15 16.04 20.18
CA GLY A 293 17.94 17.14 21.11
C GLY A 293 19.15 17.56 21.94
N CYS A 294 20.21 16.74 22.00
CA CYS A 294 21.44 17.07 22.73
C CYS A 294 22.70 16.47 22.10
N ILE A 295 23.83 17.15 22.28
CA ILE A 295 25.15 16.70 21.76
C ILE A 295 25.67 15.48 22.52
N VAL A 296 25.29 15.29 23.79
CA VAL A 296 25.87 14.29 24.66
C VAL A 296 25.66 12.87 24.12
N ASN A 297 24.44 12.53 23.76
CA ASN A 297 24.09 11.20 23.25
C ASN A 297 23.75 11.21 21.75
N GLY A 298 23.40 12.39 21.21
CA GLY A 298 22.89 12.53 19.86
C GLY A 298 23.75 11.87 18.78
N PRO A 299 25.03 12.20 18.66
CA PRO A 299 25.91 11.58 17.66
C PRO A 299 26.11 10.08 17.87
N GLY A 300 26.09 9.60 19.12
CA GLY A 300 26.21 8.18 19.44
C GLY A 300 24.95 7.36 19.10
N GLU A 301 23.78 7.90 19.45
CA GLU A 301 22.48 7.27 19.17
C GLU A 301 22.11 7.31 17.66
N ALA A 302 22.64 8.29 16.94
CA ALA A 302 22.42 8.47 15.50
C ALA A 302 23.61 8.04 14.65
N LYS A 303 24.50 7.19 15.15
CA LYS A 303 25.73 6.77 14.48
C LYS A 303 25.51 6.13 13.10
N GLU A 304 24.38 5.49 12.91
CA GLU A 304 23.99 4.86 11.64
C GLU A 304 23.33 5.83 10.64
N ALA A 305 23.01 7.07 11.07
CA ALA A 305 22.48 8.07 10.17
C ALA A 305 23.55 8.57 9.19
N ASP A 306 23.14 8.80 7.93
CA ASP A 306 24.05 9.35 6.92
C ASP A 306 24.43 10.79 7.24
N ILE A 307 23.48 11.53 7.82
CA ILE A 307 23.68 12.90 8.29
C ILE A 307 22.74 13.18 9.47
N GLY A 308 23.15 14.04 10.37
CA GLY A 308 22.27 14.45 11.47
C GLY A 308 22.64 15.80 12.06
N LEU A 309 21.70 16.31 12.86
CA LEU A 309 21.82 17.49 13.67
C LEU A 309 21.64 17.12 15.14
N ALA A 310 22.48 17.66 16.01
CA ALA A 310 22.35 17.50 17.46
C ALA A 310 22.41 18.85 18.17
N GLY A 311 21.41 19.12 19.03
CA GLY A 311 21.30 20.37 19.80
C GLY A 311 22.33 20.50 20.90
N GLY A 312 22.90 21.68 21.06
CA GLY A 312 23.76 22.08 22.16
C GLY A 312 23.24 23.34 22.85
N ASP A 313 23.97 23.87 23.78
CA ASP A 313 23.60 25.07 24.52
C ASP A 313 23.81 26.30 23.61
N GLY A 314 22.70 26.90 23.12
CA GLY A 314 22.70 28.03 22.19
C GLY A 314 23.30 27.70 20.82
N CYS A 315 23.45 26.44 20.46
CA CYS A 315 24.01 26.01 19.18
C CYS A 315 23.52 24.64 18.78
N ALA A 316 23.76 24.26 17.52
CA ALA A 316 23.59 22.88 17.04
C ALA A 316 24.81 22.45 16.25
N VAL A 317 25.11 21.17 16.25
CA VAL A 317 26.17 20.56 15.44
C VAL A 317 25.58 19.73 14.35
N ILE A 318 26.14 19.78 13.15
CA ILE A 318 25.84 18.86 12.06
C ILE A 318 26.94 17.80 12.04
N PHE A 319 26.54 16.55 11.91
CA PHE A 319 27.46 15.42 11.82
C PHE A 319 27.10 14.50 10.64
N LYS A 320 28.11 13.90 10.07
CA LYS A 320 27.99 12.80 9.09
C LYS A 320 28.61 11.56 9.70
N LYS A 321 27.78 10.52 9.90
CA LYS A 321 28.19 9.33 10.66
C LYS A 321 28.67 9.74 12.06
N ASP A 322 29.94 9.53 12.37
CA ASP A 322 30.58 9.84 13.64
C ASP A 322 31.39 11.17 13.66
N LYS A 323 31.38 11.94 12.55
CA LYS A 323 32.19 13.15 12.41
C LYS A 323 31.32 14.42 12.44
N ILE A 324 31.63 15.32 13.36
CA ILE A 324 31.08 16.67 13.35
C ILE A 324 31.70 17.43 12.17
N ILE A 325 30.84 17.96 11.29
CA ILE A 325 31.23 18.70 10.09
C ILE A 325 30.98 20.21 10.21
N GLY A 326 30.19 20.64 11.18
CA GLY A 326 29.95 22.06 11.44
C GLY A 326 29.24 22.30 12.75
N LYS A 327 29.38 23.54 13.25
CA LYS A 327 28.66 24.07 14.39
C LYS A 327 27.95 25.36 13.97
N TYR A 328 26.68 25.48 14.28
CA TYR A 328 25.80 26.54 13.80
C TYR A 328 24.96 27.09 14.97
N SER A 329 24.41 28.29 14.82
CA SER A 329 23.31 28.71 15.68
C SER A 329 22.07 27.84 15.45
N GLU A 330 21.13 27.81 16.39
CA GLU A 330 19.89 27.06 16.25
C GLU A 330 19.09 27.48 15.00
N GLU A 331 19.08 28.76 14.69
CA GLU A 331 18.39 29.35 13.53
C GLU A 331 19.01 28.90 12.19
N GLU A 332 20.34 28.85 12.12
CA GLU A 332 21.07 28.46 10.91
C GLU A 332 21.11 26.95 10.66
N ALA A 333 21.01 26.16 11.73
CA ALA A 333 21.22 24.72 11.73
C ALA A 333 20.31 23.97 10.76
N PHE A 334 19.03 24.38 10.65
CA PHE A 334 18.10 23.77 9.70
C PHE A 334 18.53 24.00 8.25
N THR A 335 18.87 25.23 7.87
CA THR A 335 19.32 25.56 6.52
C THR A 335 20.63 24.87 6.18
N ALA A 336 21.56 24.83 7.14
CA ALA A 336 22.84 24.14 6.98
C ALA A 336 22.66 22.63 6.81
N LEU A 337 21.73 22.01 7.57
CA LEU A 337 21.39 20.60 7.40
C LEU A 337 20.87 20.29 5.99
N LEU A 338 19.95 21.11 5.47
CA LEU A 338 19.41 20.94 4.12
C LEU A 338 20.50 21.08 3.05
N ALA A 339 21.36 22.10 3.17
CA ALA A 339 22.49 22.31 2.26
C ALA A 339 23.47 21.13 2.24
N GLU A 340 23.67 20.47 3.38
CA GLU A 340 24.52 19.27 3.44
C GLU A 340 23.81 18.01 2.90
N ILE A 341 22.47 17.93 3.04
CA ILE A 341 21.66 16.85 2.44
C ILE A 341 21.68 16.95 0.90
N GLU A 342 21.67 18.14 0.35
CA GLU A 342 21.74 18.34 -1.11
C GLU A 342 23.06 17.79 -1.72
N LYS A 343 24.16 17.77 -0.95
CA LYS A 343 25.47 17.28 -1.35
C LYS A 343 25.63 15.75 -1.26
N LEU A 344 24.66 15.03 -0.65
CA LEU A 344 24.61 13.58 -0.62
C LEU A 344 23.93 13.00 -1.88
#